data_ca69264eea9e728a5830ad6b27782c0e
#
_entry.id   ca69264eea9e728a5830ad6b27782c0e
#
_cell.length_a   1.000
_cell.length_b   1.000
_cell.length_c   1.000
_cell.angle_alpha   90.00
_cell.angle_beta   90.00
_cell.angle_gamma   90.00
#
_symmetry.space_group_name_H-M   'P 1'
#
loop_
_entity.id
_entity.type
_entity.pdbx_description
1 polymer ?
#
loop_
_entity_poly.entity_id
_entity_poly.type
_entity_poly.pdbx_seq_one_letter_code
_entity_poly.pdbx_strand_id
1 'polypeptide(L)'
;MTSVQQPKPEYPGKLLQAAAIAKPFQQSIEEEIGVRKEKHLPVPKLVGILAKPSPPSIAYAEWTAKACQAVGINFEIWKTWDDSTVVNEAEKNEAESLQNFDLEADVEDLILAANRDKSVDGIMVYYPIFGGRQDTYLQQIVDPRKDVEGLHFFYCWNMYHNVRWIKPSQLGCAPGTTNEAELVGLDSNVVDEENVPEGFCKSILPCTPLAVVKCLESVGVYDSKLPYGDRLHGKTITVINRSEVVGRPLAALLSNDGARVFSVDIDSIVEFTKRKDNEEQNAPTSGYKKSSKVIQAHNDNSSARLRPSHIVQACPYKDSESCVRASDVVIGGVPSASFKVPTAWIKQDAICINFSSEKNFES
;
A
#
# COMPACT_ATOMS: atom_id res chain seq x y z
N MET A 1 -20.83 -31.26 -32.59
CA MET A 1 -21.19 -30.37 -31.49
C MET A 1 -20.70 -28.97 -31.92
N THR A 2 -21.60 -28.16 -32.38
CA THR A 2 -21.33 -26.78 -32.84
C THR A 2 -21.05 -25.91 -31.63
N SER A 3 -19.86 -25.35 -31.56
CA SER A 3 -19.48 -24.34 -30.57
C SER A 3 -20.34 -23.09 -30.75
N VAL A 4 -21.24 -22.85 -29.82
CA VAL A 4 -21.99 -21.60 -29.75
C VAL A 4 -20.96 -20.53 -29.38
N GLN A 5 -20.53 -19.71 -30.34
CA GLN A 5 -19.78 -18.51 -30.08
C GLN A 5 -20.69 -17.58 -29.27
N GLN A 6 -20.27 -17.26 -28.04
CA GLN A 6 -20.91 -16.20 -27.26
C GLN A 6 -20.80 -14.89 -28.05
N PRO A 7 -21.87 -14.08 -28.12
CA PRO A 7 -21.80 -12.79 -28.78
C PRO A 7 -20.74 -11.92 -28.07
N LYS A 8 -19.89 -11.27 -28.88
CA LYS A 8 -18.96 -10.26 -28.37
C LYS A 8 -19.77 -9.18 -27.65
N PRO A 9 -19.31 -8.70 -26.49
CA PRO A 9 -20.03 -7.65 -25.78
C PRO A 9 -20.20 -6.42 -26.69
N GLU A 10 -21.37 -5.87 -26.69
CA GLU A 10 -21.78 -4.72 -27.55
C GLU A 10 -20.99 -3.42 -27.22
N TYR A 11 -20.33 -3.40 -26.05
CA TYR A 11 -19.49 -2.30 -25.58
C TYR A 11 -18.12 -2.83 -25.17
N PRO A 12 -17.06 -2.64 -25.99
CA PRO A 12 -15.71 -2.98 -25.58
C PRO A 12 -15.29 -2.09 -24.39
N GLY A 13 -14.77 -2.71 -23.34
CA GLY A 13 -14.25 -1.98 -22.17
C GLY A 13 -13.15 -0.98 -22.58
N LYS A 14 -13.03 0.12 -21.86
CA LYS A 14 -11.99 1.13 -22.08
C LYS A 14 -10.75 0.77 -21.27
N LEU A 15 -9.64 0.51 -21.96
CA LEU A 15 -8.33 0.34 -21.31
C LEU A 15 -7.77 1.71 -20.92
N LEU A 16 -7.44 1.87 -19.63
CA LEU A 16 -6.75 3.04 -19.08
C LEU A 16 -5.33 2.67 -18.70
N GLN A 17 -4.37 3.48 -19.09
CA GLN A 17 -2.97 3.28 -18.74
C GLN A 17 -2.60 4.18 -17.55
N ALA A 18 -2.02 3.59 -16.51
CA ALA A 18 -1.59 4.31 -15.31
C ALA A 18 -0.60 5.46 -15.60
N ALA A 19 0.20 5.34 -16.68
CA ALA A 19 1.12 6.39 -17.10
C ALA A 19 0.42 7.74 -17.39
N ALA A 20 -0.78 7.70 -17.97
CA ALA A 20 -1.56 8.93 -18.21
C ALA A 20 -2.06 9.55 -16.90
N ILE A 21 -2.38 8.71 -15.92
CA ILE A 21 -2.83 9.13 -14.58
C ILE A 21 -1.66 9.70 -13.77
N ALA A 22 -0.45 9.15 -13.94
CA ALA A 22 0.76 9.58 -13.24
C ALA A 22 1.28 10.95 -13.72
N LYS A 23 1.00 11.33 -14.96
CA LYS A 23 1.57 12.53 -15.59
C LYS A 23 1.37 13.85 -14.81
N PRO A 24 0.19 14.19 -14.28
CA PRO A 24 0.00 15.40 -13.48
C PRO A 24 0.85 15.42 -12.21
N PHE A 25 0.98 14.26 -11.54
CA PHE A 25 1.83 14.12 -10.35
C PHE A 25 3.31 14.30 -10.67
N GLN A 26 3.77 13.74 -11.80
CA GLN A 26 5.14 13.93 -12.28
C GLN A 26 5.43 15.40 -12.57
N GLN A 27 4.51 16.10 -13.24
CA GLN A 27 4.64 17.54 -13.51
C GLN A 27 4.75 18.37 -12.23
N SER A 28 3.90 18.09 -11.24
CA SER A 28 3.95 18.79 -9.95
C SER A 28 5.29 18.57 -9.22
N ILE A 29 5.83 17.35 -9.27
CA ILE A 29 7.15 17.04 -8.68
C ILE A 29 8.26 17.78 -9.45
N GLU A 30 8.22 17.77 -10.77
CA GLU A 30 9.20 18.44 -11.62
C GLU A 30 9.22 19.97 -11.36
N GLU A 31 8.05 20.58 -11.20
CA GLU A 31 7.90 22.01 -10.84
C GLU A 31 8.52 22.28 -9.48
N GLU A 32 8.23 21.46 -8.45
CA GLU A 32 8.81 21.62 -7.12
C GLU A 32 10.33 21.46 -7.14
N ILE A 33 10.86 20.49 -7.86
CA ILE A 33 12.32 20.32 -8.03
C ILE A 33 12.92 21.53 -8.75
N GLY A 34 12.23 22.12 -9.74
CA GLY A 34 12.61 23.34 -10.41
C GLY A 34 12.75 24.51 -9.43
N VAL A 35 11.73 24.74 -8.60
CA VAL A 35 11.73 25.78 -7.56
C VAL A 35 12.86 25.59 -6.56
N ARG A 36 13.16 24.33 -6.15
CA ARG A 36 14.29 24.04 -5.25
C ARG A 36 15.63 24.43 -5.89
N LYS A 37 15.83 24.09 -7.17
CA LYS A 37 17.05 24.43 -7.93
C LYS A 37 17.24 25.95 -8.05
N GLU A 38 16.17 26.69 -8.37
CA GLU A 38 16.18 28.15 -8.44
C GLU A 38 16.56 28.79 -7.10
N LYS A 39 16.10 28.21 -6.00
CA LYS A 39 16.42 28.65 -4.64
C LYS A 39 17.77 28.13 -4.12
N HIS A 40 18.55 27.45 -4.94
CA HIS A 40 19.81 26.78 -4.55
C HIS A 40 19.67 25.81 -3.36
N LEU A 41 18.49 25.20 -3.21
CA LEU A 41 18.25 24.16 -2.22
C LEU A 41 18.70 22.79 -2.77
N PRO A 42 19.13 21.85 -1.90
CA PRO A 42 19.53 20.53 -2.34
C PRO A 42 18.37 19.80 -3.00
N VAL A 43 18.66 19.09 -4.09
CA VAL A 43 17.72 18.18 -4.74
C VAL A 43 17.63 16.89 -3.91
N PRO A 44 16.44 16.38 -3.64
CA PRO A 44 16.28 15.14 -2.88
C PRO A 44 17.01 13.96 -3.51
N LYS A 45 17.61 13.13 -2.65
CA LYS A 45 18.30 11.91 -3.04
C LYS A 45 17.54 10.69 -2.52
N LEU A 46 17.14 9.81 -3.44
CA LEU A 46 16.52 8.51 -3.16
C LEU A 46 17.55 7.39 -3.39
N VAL A 47 17.66 6.48 -2.43
CA VAL A 47 18.44 5.25 -2.58
C VAL A 47 17.48 4.07 -2.71
N GLY A 48 17.67 3.29 -3.77
CA GLY A 48 16.98 2.02 -3.99
C GLY A 48 17.89 0.86 -3.64
N ILE A 49 17.53 0.03 -2.65
CA ILE A 49 18.32 -1.13 -2.23
C ILE A 49 17.82 -2.37 -2.97
N LEU A 50 18.67 -2.95 -3.81
CA LEU A 50 18.39 -4.13 -4.61
C LEU A 50 19.22 -5.30 -4.10
N ALA A 51 18.58 -6.20 -3.35
CA ALA A 51 19.25 -7.28 -2.63
C ALA A 51 19.42 -8.57 -3.44
N LYS A 52 18.56 -8.81 -4.43
CA LYS A 52 18.61 -10.02 -5.28
C LYS A 52 18.43 -9.64 -6.75
N PRO A 53 19.21 -10.25 -7.67
CA PRO A 53 19.11 -9.97 -9.11
C PRO A 53 17.91 -10.68 -9.74
N SER A 54 16.70 -10.53 -9.18
CA SER A 54 15.49 -11.07 -9.78
C SER A 54 15.01 -10.20 -10.94
N PRO A 55 14.57 -10.75 -12.08
CA PRO A 55 14.12 -9.96 -13.22
C PRO A 55 13.03 -8.93 -12.87
N PRO A 56 11.99 -9.24 -12.05
CA PRO A 56 11.00 -8.26 -11.66
C PRO A 56 11.57 -7.10 -10.84
N SER A 57 12.49 -7.39 -9.89
CA SER A 57 13.10 -6.37 -9.04
C SER A 57 14.03 -5.46 -9.83
N ILE A 58 14.82 -6.00 -10.76
CA ILE A 58 15.67 -5.23 -11.67
C ILE A 58 14.82 -4.30 -12.53
N ALA A 59 13.79 -4.84 -13.18
CA ALA A 59 12.89 -4.05 -14.04
C ALA A 59 12.23 -2.91 -13.25
N TYR A 60 11.82 -3.17 -12.00
CA TYR A 60 11.24 -2.15 -11.14
C TYR A 60 12.26 -1.08 -10.75
N ALA A 61 13.48 -1.48 -10.38
CA ALA A 61 14.56 -0.53 -10.06
C ALA A 61 14.92 0.37 -11.25
N GLU A 62 15.03 -0.20 -12.46
CA GLU A 62 15.26 0.57 -13.68
C GLU A 62 14.11 1.54 -13.99
N TRP A 63 12.87 1.11 -13.76
CA TRP A 63 11.70 1.96 -13.96
C TRP A 63 11.68 3.12 -12.96
N THR A 64 12.02 2.85 -11.69
CA THR A 64 12.18 3.87 -10.65
C THR A 64 13.27 4.86 -11.03
N ALA A 65 14.41 4.39 -11.51
CA ALA A 65 15.52 5.24 -11.96
C ALA A 65 15.07 6.21 -13.08
N LYS A 66 14.37 5.68 -14.10
CA LYS A 66 13.83 6.50 -15.20
C LYS A 66 12.81 7.52 -14.71
N ALA A 67 11.93 7.14 -13.78
CA ALA A 67 10.93 8.04 -13.21
C ALA A 67 11.57 9.17 -12.40
N CYS A 68 12.55 8.87 -11.55
CA CYS A 68 13.31 9.85 -10.79
C CYS A 68 14.08 10.80 -11.69
N GLN A 69 14.76 10.28 -12.72
CA GLN A 69 15.47 11.07 -13.70
C GLN A 69 14.54 12.04 -14.44
N ALA A 70 13.37 11.58 -14.83
CA ALA A 70 12.38 12.40 -15.54
C ALA A 70 11.93 13.62 -14.76
N VAL A 71 11.77 13.49 -13.44
CA VAL A 71 11.34 14.59 -12.56
C VAL A 71 12.53 15.33 -11.88
N GLY A 72 13.76 14.88 -12.11
CA GLY A 72 14.97 15.52 -11.62
C GLY A 72 15.35 15.19 -10.17
N ILE A 73 14.86 14.07 -9.62
CA ILE A 73 15.29 13.52 -8.32
C ILE A 73 16.60 12.74 -8.53
N ASN A 74 17.55 12.91 -7.61
CA ASN A 74 18.78 12.10 -7.60
C ASN A 74 18.43 10.68 -7.14
N PHE A 75 18.78 9.67 -7.95
CA PHE A 75 18.49 8.28 -7.63
C PHE A 75 19.76 7.43 -7.75
N GLU A 76 20.04 6.64 -6.72
CA GLU A 76 21.11 5.66 -6.71
C GLU A 76 20.57 4.26 -6.39
N ILE A 77 21.09 3.24 -7.09
CA ILE A 77 20.81 1.85 -6.78
C ILE A 77 22.00 1.28 -6.02
N TRP A 78 21.78 0.83 -4.79
CA TRP A 78 22.75 0.11 -3.99
C TRP A 78 22.46 -1.38 -4.05
N LYS A 79 23.48 -2.18 -4.38
CA LYS A 79 23.33 -3.62 -4.57
C LYS A 79 24.17 -4.38 -3.56
N THR A 80 23.74 -5.58 -3.19
CA THR A 80 24.51 -6.51 -2.35
C THR A 80 25.55 -7.31 -3.14
N TRP A 81 25.58 -7.14 -4.45
CA TRP A 81 26.53 -7.85 -5.34
C TRP A 81 27.28 -6.86 -6.25
N ASP A 82 28.44 -7.31 -6.72
CA ASP A 82 29.20 -6.62 -7.75
C ASP A 82 28.82 -7.18 -9.13
N ASP A 83 28.48 -6.30 -10.08
CA ASP A 83 28.15 -6.69 -11.46
C ASP A 83 29.31 -7.41 -12.18
N SER A 84 30.55 -7.35 -11.64
CA SER A 84 31.70 -8.07 -12.15
C SER A 84 31.74 -9.57 -11.78
N THR A 85 30.94 -9.99 -10.78
CA THR A 85 30.86 -11.38 -10.34
C THR A 85 29.80 -12.15 -11.14
N VAL A 86 30.19 -12.71 -12.30
CA VAL A 86 29.34 -13.67 -13.02
C VAL A 86 29.43 -15.01 -12.29
N VAL A 87 28.48 -15.33 -11.44
CA VAL A 87 28.39 -16.63 -10.77
C VAL A 87 27.79 -17.65 -11.74
N ASN A 88 28.54 -18.71 -12.04
CA ASN A 88 28.06 -19.82 -12.85
C ASN A 88 26.91 -20.56 -12.18
N GLU A 89 25.83 -20.85 -12.94
CA GLU A 89 24.61 -21.49 -12.45
C GLU A 89 24.80 -22.87 -11.78
N ALA A 90 25.95 -23.52 -11.99
CA ALA A 90 26.23 -24.86 -11.44
C ALA A 90 26.59 -24.86 -9.94
N GLU A 91 27.00 -23.72 -9.38
CA GLU A 91 27.43 -23.61 -7.97
C GLU A 91 26.28 -23.18 -7.04
N LYS A 92 25.08 -22.96 -7.59
CA LYS A 92 23.94 -22.41 -6.87
C LYS A 92 23.28 -23.33 -5.82
N ASN A 93 23.42 -24.63 -5.93
CA ASN A 93 22.55 -25.58 -5.22
C ASN A 93 23.01 -25.99 -3.81
N GLU A 94 24.28 -25.84 -3.44
CA GLU A 94 24.78 -26.22 -2.10
C GLU A 94 24.95 -25.03 -1.12
N ALA A 95 24.95 -23.82 -1.63
CA ALA A 95 25.24 -22.60 -0.86
C ALA A 95 23.99 -21.82 -0.42
N GLU A 96 22.77 -22.19 -0.86
CA GLU A 96 21.57 -21.35 -0.64
C GLU A 96 21.18 -21.14 0.84
N SER A 97 21.44 -22.10 1.72
CA SER A 97 21.05 -21.95 3.15
C SER A 97 22.04 -21.11 3.96
N LEU A 98 23.35 -21.15 3.65
CA LEU A 98 24.39 -20.34 4.29
C LEU A 98 24.44 -18.92 3.70
N GLN A 99 24.19 -18.77 2.39
CA GLN A 99 24.12 -17.47 1.72
C GLN A 99 23.00 -16.55 2.21
N ASN A 100 21.93 -17.10 2.77
CA ASN A 100 20.81 -16.27 3.24
C ASN A 100 21.15 -15.44 4.48
N PHE A 101 21.99 -15.90 5.39
CA PHE A 101 22.40 -15.14 6.58
C PHE A 101 23.35 -13.99 6.22
N ASP A 102 24.32 -14.25 5.36
CA ASP A 102 25.24 -13.21 4.90
C ASP A 102 24.48 -12.15 4.09
N LEU A 103 23.56 -12.55 3.22
CA LEU A 103 22.73 -11.62 2.44
C LEU A 103 21.82 -10.77 3.34
N GLU A 104 21.26 -11.32 4.43
CA GLU A 104 20.45 -10.53 5.36
C GLU A 104 21.29 -9.46 6.05
N ALA A 105 22.50 -9.81 6.51
CA ALA A 105 23.44 -8.87 7.10
C ALA A 105 23.87 -7.79 6.09
N ASP A 106 24.15 -8.14 4.85
CA ASP A 106 24.51 -7.20 3.79
C ASP A 106 23.38 -6.19 3.50
N VAL A 107 22.12 -6.65 3.47
CA VAL A 107 20.97 -5.77 3.27
C VAL A 107 20.76 -4.85 4.46
N GLU A 108 20.89 -5.37 5.69
CA GLU A 108 20.84 -4.59 6.91
C GLU A 108 21.90 -3.50 6.93
N ASP A 109 23.14 -3.83 6.58
CA ASP A 109 24.25 -2.86 6.52
C ASP A 109 23.99 -1.76 5.50
N LEU A 110 23.45 -2.08 4.32
CA LEU A 110 23.06 -1.09 3.32
C LEU A 110 21.95 -0.15 3.84
N ILE A 111 20.94 -0.70 4.50
CA ILE A 111 19.87 0.09 5.11
C ILE A 111 20.44 1.02 6.19
N LEU A 112 21.29 0.50 7.08
CA LEU A 112 21.91 1.29 8.15
C LEU A 112 22.86 2.35 7.60
N ALA A 113 23.58 2.06 6.54
CA ALA A 113 24.43 3.05 5.84
C ALA A 113 23.56 4.18 5.26
N ALA A 114 22.48 3.84 4.56
CA ALA A 114 21.54 4.82 4.00
C ALA A 114 20.85 5.66 5.10
N ASN A 115 20.48 5.04 6.24
CA ASN A 115 19.93 5.76 7.38
C ASN A 115 20.90 6.82 7.93
N ARG A 116 22.21 6.50 7.99
CA ARG A 116 23.25 7.39 8.55
C ARG A 116 23.71 8.45 7.56
N ASP A 117 23.58 8.22 6.27
CA ASP A 117 24.01 9.16 5.22
C ASP A 117 23.03 10.36 5.20
N LYS A 118 23.55 11.53 5.60
CA LYS A 118 22.76 12.77 5.64
C LYS A 118 22.39 13.31 4.26
N SER A 119 23.03 12.82 3.20
CA SER A 119 22.70 13.19 1.83
C SER A 119 21.55 12.39 1.25
N VAL A 120 21.13 11.28 1.92
CA VAL A 120 20.01 10.43 1.52
C VAL A 120 18.74 10.94 2.21
N ASP A 121 17.76 11.33 1.42
CA ASP A 121 16.46 11.83 1.88
C ASP A 121 15.38 10.74 1.89
N GLY A 122 15.52 9.72 1.03
CA GLY A 122 14.58 8.60 0.94
C GLY A 122 15.26 7.26 0.71
N ILE A 123 14.65 6.20 1.26
CA ILE A 123 15.11 4.81 1.12
C ILE A 123 13.94 3.97 0.60
N MET A 124 14.21 3.18 -0.43
CA MET A 124 13.32 2.21 -1.01
C MET A 124 14.01 0.85 -1.08
N VAL A 125 13.35 -0.22 -0.67
CA VAL A 125 13.92 -1.58 -0.69
C VAL A 125 13.04 -2.47 -1.56
N TYR A 126 13.63 -3.14 -2.54
CA TYR A 126 12.87 -3.96 -3.49
C TYR A 126 12.49 -5.32 -2.91
N TYR A 127 11.35 -5.37 -2.24
CA TYR A 127 10.76 -6.59 -1.69
C TYR A 127 9.95 -7.39 -2.73
N PRO A 128 9.77 -8.73 -2.57
CA PRO A 128 10.29 -9.56 -1.49
C PRO A 128 11.77 -9.93 -1.69
N ILE A 129 12.51 -10.03 -0.58
CA ILE A 129 13.91 -10.53 -0.59
C ILE A 129 13.94 -11.98 -0.11
N PHE A 130 13.47 -12.21 1.12
CA PHE A 130 13.40 -13.53 1.77
C PHE A 130 11.95 -14.02 1.89
N GLY A 131 10.99 -13.09 1.90
CA GLY A 131 9.61 -13.33 2.26
C GLY A 131 9.39 -13.41 3.78
N GLY A 132 8.16 -13.21 4.19
CA GLY A 132 7.74 -13.42 5.57
C GLY A 132 8.41 -12.49 6.60
N ARG A 133 8.87 -13.07 7.71
CA ARG A 133 9.33 -12.33 8.89
C ARG A 133 10.62 -11.56 8.68
N GLN A 134 11.53 -12.09 7.86
CA GLN A 134 12.81 -11.43 7.58
C GLN A 134 12.59 -10.11 6.84
N ASP A 135 11.76 -10.10 5.80
CA ASP A 135 11.41 -8.87 5.11
C ASP A 135 10.73 -7.86 6.05
N THR A 136 9.85 -8.35 6.94
CA THR A 136 9.20 -7.50 7.95
C THR A 136 10.23 -6.88 8.91
N TYR A 137 11.25 -7.63 9.32
CA TYR A 137 12.34 -7.12 10.14
C TYR A 137 13.10 -6.00 9.43
N LEU A 138 13.52 -6.22 8.18
CA LEU A 138 14.25 -5.22 7.38
C LEU A 138 13.43 -3.94 7.15
N GLN A 139 12.12 -4.04 6.97
CA GLN A 139 11.22 -2.89 6.87
C GLN A 139 11.26 -2.01 8.14
N GLN A 140 11.51 -2.63 9.32
CA GLN A 140 11.55 -1.89 10.59
C GLN A 140 12.92 -1.22 10.84
N ILE A 141 13.97 -1.58 10.11
CA ILE A 141 15.29 -0.97 10.22
C ILE A 141 15.36 0.36 9.45
N VAL A 142 14.55 0.52 8.42
CA VAL A 142 14.48 1.78 7.67
C VAL A 142 14.04 2.91 8.61
N ASP A 143 14.81 4.00 8.64
CA ASP A 143 14.45 5.19 9.45
C ASP A 143 13.10 5.74 8.94
N PRO A 144 12.08 5.88 9.81
CA PRO A 144 10.78 6.39 9.40
C PRO A 144 10.83 7.76 8.70
N ARG A 145 11.87 8.56 8.96
CA ARG A 145 12.08 9.85 8.31
C ARG A 145 12.52 9.74 6.85
N LYS A 146 12.97 8.54 6.44
CA LYS A 146 13.46 8.23 5.09
C LYS A 146 12.65 7.13 4.40
N ASP A 147 11.71 6.50 5.10
CA ASP A 147 10.84 5.48 4.52
C ASP A 147 9.87 6.11 3.52
N VAL A 148 10.11 5.90 2.22
CA VAL A 148 9.24 6.38 1.15
C VAL A 148 8.19 5.35 0.73
N GLU A 149 8.28 4.12 1.26
CA GLU A 149 7.36 3.02 0.94
C GLU A 149 6.19 2.92 1.93
N GLY A 150 6.33 3.51 3.13
CA GLY A 150 5.33 3.45 4.18
C GLY A 150 5.16 2.05 4.77
N LEU A 151 6.21 1.22 4.73
CA LEU A 151 6.20 -0.17 5.24
C LEU A 151 6.68 -0.28 6.69
N HIS A 152 7.31 0.76 7.22
CA HIS A 152 7.66 0.81 8.63
C HIS A 152 6.40 0.75 9.50
N PHE A 153 6.48 0.03 10.64
CA PHE A 153 5.33 -0.17 11.54
C PHE A 153 4.63 1.13 11.96
N PHE A 154 5.38 2.21 12.11
CA PHE A 154 4.83 3.54 12.40
C PHE A 154 3.77 3.96 11.37
N TYR A 155 4.08 3.86 10.08
CA TYR A 155 3.15 4.23 9.01
C TYR A 155 2.03 3.20 8.80
N CYS A 156 2.36 1.91 8.92
CA CYS A 156 1.35 0.84 8.88
C CYS A 156 0.30 1.03 10.00
N TRP A 157 0.75 1.37 11.21
CA TRP A 157 -0.14 1.65 12.33
C TRP A 157 -1.02 2.87 12.03
N ASN A 158 -0.44 3.97 11.58
CA ASN A 158 -1.18 5.18 11.21
C ASN A 158 -2.25 4.88 10.15
N MET A 159 -1.89 4.15 9.11
CA MET A 159 -2.82 3.77 8.04
C MET A 159 -3.98 2.93 8.57
N TYR A 160 -3.73 1.88 9.37
CA TYR A 160 -4.78 1.03 9.92
C TYR A 160 -5.69 1.77 10.91
N HIS A 161 -5.15 2.78 11.60
CA HIS A 161 -5.90 3.63 12.54
C HIS A 161 -6.43 4.91 11.89
N ASN A 162 -6.28 5.06 10.57
CA ASN A 162 -6.73 6.22 9.78
C ASN A 162 -6.14 7.56 10.29
N VAL A 163 -4.90 7.52 10.79
CA VAL A 163 -4.14 8.72 11.16
C VAL A 163 -3.51 9.30 9.90
N ARG A 164 -4.08 10.38 9.38
CA ARG A 164 -3.69 10.97 8.09
C ARG A 164 -2.64 12.07 8.24
N TRP A 165 -2.62 12.73 9.38
CA TRP A 165 -1.74 13.85 9.69
C TRP A 165 -0.88 13.53 10.90
N ILE A 166 0.39 13.84 10.83
CA ILE A 166 1.37 13.62 11.88
C ILE A 166 2.19 14.89 12.08
N LYS A 167 2.65 15.14 13.31
CA LYS A 167 3.67 16.18 13.55
C LYS A 167 5.05 15.63 13.20
N PRO A 168 5.93 16.40 12.55
CA PRO A 168 7.30 15.96 12.27
C PRO A 168 8.07 15.51 13.52
N SER A 169 7.77 16.09 14.69
CA SER A 169 8.35 15.68 15.98
C SER A 169 7.94 14.27 16.44
N GLN A 170 6.92 13.69 15.84
CA GLN A 170 6.42 12.33 16.17
C GLN A 170 7.11 11.25 15.33
N LEU A 171 7.86 11.64 14.30
CA LEU A 171 8.62 10.70 13.49
C LEU A 171 9.71 10.03 14.34
N GLY A 172 9.64 8.71 14.46
CA GLY A 172 10.52 7.90 15.30
C GLY A 172 10.01 7.67 16.73
N CYS A 173 8.86 8.21 17.12
CA CYS A 173 8.21 7.85 18.37
C CYS A 173 7.45 6.52 18.24
N ALA A 174 7.21 5.83 19.36
CA ALA A 174 6.37 4.64 19.34
C ALA A 174 4.94 5.00 18.90
N PRO A 175 4.32 4.21 18.01
CA PRO A 175 2.94 4.43 17.60
C PRO A 175 1.99 4.44 18.80
N GLY A 176 0.95 5.28 18.75
CA GLY A 176 -0.01 5.43 19.83
C GLY A 176 0.46 6.25 21.04
N THR A 177 1.71 6.75 21.03
CA THR A 177 2.21 7.69 22.06
C THR A 177 1.91 9.15 21.72
N THR A 178 1.35 9.40 20.55
CA THR A 178 0.95 10.73 20.09
C THR A 178 -0.24 11.21 20.92
N ASN A 179 -0.15 12.43 21.47
CA ASN A 179 -1.27 13.06 22.15
C ASN A 179 -2.39 13.34 21.13
N GLU A 180 -3.31 12.40 21.00
CA GLU A 180 -4.48 12.48 20.10
C GLU A 180 -5.38 13.68 20.43
N ALA A 181 -5.32 14.19 21.66
CA ALA A 181 -6.06 15.38 22.07
C ALA A 181 -5.76 16.61 21.17
N GLU A 182 -4.59 16.67 20.54
CA GLU A 182 -4.25 17.75 19.60
C GLU A 182 -4.82 17.51 18.18
N LEU A 183 -5.15 16.27 17.83
CA LEU A 183 -5.82 15.92 16.56
C LEU A 183 -7.34 16.01 16.64
N VAL A 184 -7.92 15.83 17.83
CA VAL A 184 -9.37 15.88 18.07
C VAL A 184 -9.97 17.28 17.86
N GLY A 185 -9.13 18.33 17.88
CA GLY A 185 -9.56 19.70 17.58
C GLY A 185 -9.62 20.06 16.10
N LEU A 186 -9.16 19.17 15.20
CA LEU A 186 -9.29 19.38 13.77
C LEU A 186 -10.67 18.92 13.32
N ASP A 187 -11.56 19.88 13.07
CA ASP A 187 -12.89 19.62 12.52
C ASP A 187 -12.74 18.82 11.22
N SER A 188 -13.25 17.59 11.21
CA SER A 188 -13.21 16.69 10.06
C SER A 188 -13.87 17.28 8.80
N ASN A 189 -14.66 18.35 8.96
CA ASN A 189 -15.31 19.08 7.86
C ASN A 189 -14.37 20.14 7.22
N VAL A 190 -13.23 20.47 7.82
CA VAL A 190 -12.28 21.48 7.34
C VAL A 190 -11.05 20.86 6.72
N VAL A 191 -10.80 19.57 6.95
CA VAL A 191 -9.59 18.86 6.50
C VAL A 191 -9.89 18.15 5.19
N ASP A 192 -9.46 18.73 4.07
CA ASP A 192 -9.41 18.03 2.79
C ASP A 192 -7.96 17.61 2.47
N GLU A 193 -7.77 16.90 1.33
CA GLU A 193 -6.44 16.43 0.94
C GLU A 193 -5.44 17.57 0.67
N GLU A 194 -5.92 18.74 0.33
CA GLU A 194 -5.10 19.87 -0.11
C GLU A 194 -4.64 20.74 1.07
N ASN A 195 -5.39 20.72 2.19
CA ASN A 195 -5.13 21.57 3.34
C ASN A 195 -4.47 20.81 4.48
N VAL A 196 -3.13 20.68 4.43
CA VAL A 196 -2.36 20.15 5.55
C VAL A 196 -2.44 21.15 6.70
N PRO A 197 -2.89 20.77 7.91
CA PRO A 197 -2.92 21.67 9.05
C PRO A 197 -1.54 22.22 9.37
N GLU A 198 -1.46 23.48 9.84
CA GLU A 198 -0.19 24.10 10.19
C GLU A 198 0.57 23.29 11.23
N GLY A 199 1.85 23.05 11.00
CA GLY A 199 2.70 22.23 11.87
C GLY A 199 2.56 20.71 11.71
N PHE A 200 1.72 20.26 10.77
CA PHE A 200 1.56 18.85 10.44
C PHE A 200 2.12 18.50 9.07
N CYS A 201 2.33 17.22 8.82
CA CYS A 201 2.60 16.65 7.51
C CYS A 201 1.71 15.41 7.29
N LYS A 202 1.58 15.00 6.03
CA LYS A 202 0.86 13.76 5.69
C LYS A 202 1.63 12.56 6.21
N SER A 203 0.92 11.58 6.79
CA SER A 203 1.48 10.26 7.05
C SER A 203 1.76 9.58 5.72
N ILE A 204 2.93 8.94 5.60
CA ILE A 204 3.26 8.16 4.41
C ILE A 204 2.30 6.95 4.33
N LEU A 205 1.90 6.62 3.12
CA LEU A 205 1.09 5.44 2.81
C LEU A 205 1.89 4.48 1.94
N PRO A 206 1.63 3.16 2.01
CA PRO A 206 2.25 2.21 1.12
C PRO A 206 2.06 2.60 -0.35
N CYS A 207 3.16 2.67 -1.10
CA CYS A 207 3.19 3.30 -2.43
C CYS A 207 2.26 2.62 -3.45
N THR A 208 2.24 1.28 -3.52
CA THR A 208 1.38 0.55 -4.46
C THR A 208 -0.11 0.67 -4.10
N PRO A 209 -0.55 0.48 -2.84
CA PRO A 209 -1.91 0.81 -2.43
C PRO A 209 -2.33 2.24 -2.77
N LEU A 210 -1.47 3.23 -2.51
CA LEU A 210 -1.75 4.63 -2.85
C LEU A 210 -1.89 4.84 -4.35
N ALA A 211 -1.05 4.20 -5.17
CA ALA A 211 -1.16 4.29 -6.63
C ALA A 211 -2.52 3.75 -7.14
N VAL A 212 -3.01 2.64 -6.56
CA VAL A 212 -4.35 2.11 -6.88
C VAL A 212 -5.44 3.10 -6.47
N VAL A 213 -5.35 3.71 -5.28
CA VAL A 213 -6.28 4.76 -4.84
C VAL A 213 -6.30 5.92 -5.85
N LYS A 214 -5.12 6.42 -6.28
CA LYS A 214 -5.02 7.50 -7.30
C LYS A 214 -5.61 7.11 -8.65
N CYS A 215 -5.51 5.85 -9.05
CA CYS A 215 -6.21 5.34 -10.22
C CYS A 215 -7.74 5.39 -10.04
N LEU A 216 -8.26 4.97 -8.90
CA LEU A 216 -9.69 4.99 -8.60
C LEU A 216 -10.25 6.42 -8.51
N GLU A 217 -9.50 7.36 -7.96
CA GLU A 217 -9.83 8.79 -7.95
C GLU A 217 -9.94 9.33 -9.38
N SER A 218 -8.96 9.03 -10.22
CA SER A 218 -8.89 9.54 -11.60
C SER A 218 -10.03 9.07 -12.49
N VAL A 219 -10.60 7.90 -12.19
CA VAL A 219 -11.75 7.35 -12.94
C VAL A 219 -13.11 7.66 -12.28
N GLY A 220 -13.11 8.48 -11.22
CA GLY A 220 -14.33 8.97 -10.58
C GLY A 220 -15.05 7.95 -9.70
N VAL A 221 -14.34 6.93 -9.17
CA VAL A 221 -14.91 6.01 -8.17
C VAL A 221 -15.09 6.73 -6.83
N TYR A 222 -14.14 7.60 -6.49
CA TYR A 222 -14.23 8.48 -5.34
C TYR A 222 -15.21 9.62 -5.61
N ASP A 223 -16.29 9.70 -4.85
CA ASP A 223 -17.29 10.78 -4.98
C ASP A 223 -16.80 12.02 -4.20
N SER A 224 -16.38 13.05 -4.93
CA SER A 224 -15.91 14.32 -4.35
C SER A 224 -17.00 15.11 -3.62
N LYS A 225 -18.29 14.75 -3.80
CA LYS A 225 -19.41 15.36 -3.08
C LYS A 225 -19.56 14.84 -1.65
N LEU A 226 -18.97 13.67 -1.38
CA LEU A 226 -18.96 13.10 -0.04
C LEU A 226 -17.80 13.68 0.79
N PRO A 227 -17.92 13.70 2.12
CA PRO A 227 -16.87 14.18 3.00
C PRO A 227 -15.56 13.41 2.79
N TYR A 228 -14.43 14.09 2.98
CA TYR A 228 -13.12 13.46 2.98
C TYR A 228 -13.07 12.30 3.99
N GLY A 229 -12.55 11.16 3.55
CA GLY A 229 -12.56 9.94 4.36
C GLY A 229 -13.85 9.11 4.26
N ASP A 230 -14.84 9.53 3.44
CA ASP A 230 -16.08 8.77 3.19
C ASP A 230 -16.46 8.72 1.70
N ARG A 231 -15.54 9.12 0.84
CA ARG A 231 -15.77 9.27 -0.61
C ARG A 231 -16.03 7.96 -1.36
N LEU A 232 -15.85 6.82 -0.72
CA LEU A 232 -16.20 5.49 -1.24
C LEU A 232 -17.47 4.90 -0.60
N HIS A 233 -18.21 5.69 0.16
CA HIS A 233 -19.45 5.21 0.79
C HIS A 233 -20.42 4.63 -0.24
N GLY A 234 -20.96 3.44 0.05
CA GLY A 234 -21.87 2.72 -0.85
C GLY A 234 -21.19 1.92 -1.96
N LYS A 235 -19.88 2.00 -2.12
CA LYS A 235 -19.13 1.18 -3.07
C LYS A 235 -18.79 -0.18 -2.49
N THR A 236 -18.89 -1.21 -3.32
CA THR A 236 -18.41 -2.57 -3.01
C THR A 236 -17.19 -2.87 -3.88
N ILE A 237 -16.10 -3.30 -3.26
CA ILE A 237 -14.81 -3.53 -3.92
C ILE A 237 -14.30 -4.93 -3.57
N THR A 238 -13.82 -5.67 -4.54
CA THR A 238 -13.10 -6.95 -4.31
C THR A 238 -11.62 -6.76 -4.59
N VAL A 239 -10.79 -7.10 -3.60
CA VAL A 239 -9.32 -7.13 -3.70
C VAL A 239 -8.87 -8.58 -3.63
N ILE A 240 -8.24 -9.09 -4.70
CA ILE A 240 -7.78 -10.47 -4.84
C ILE A 240 -6.26 -10.51 -4.68
N ASN A 241 -5.79 -11.11 -3.66
CA ASN A 241 -4.47 -11.15 -3.03
C ASN A 241 -4.46 -10.31 -1.74
N ARG A 242 -4.10 -10.96 -0.61
CA ARG A 242 -4.03 -10.34 0.72
C ARG A 242 -2.60 -10.24 1.23
N SER A 243 -1.66 -9.89 0.35
CA SER A 243 -0.29 -9.65 0.79
C SER A 243 -0.24 -8.51 1.82
N GLU A 244 0.68 -8.62 2.78
CA GLU A 244 0.88 -7.59 3.81
C GLU A 244 1.44 -6.28 3.23
N VAL A 245 2.07 -6.33 2.05
CA VAL A 245 2.65 -5.14 1.39
C VAL A 245 1.62 -4.37 0.57
N VAL A 246 0.65 -5.04 -0.07
CA VAL A 246 -0.31 -4.40 -0.97
C VAL A 246 -1.76 -4.70 -0.63
N GLY A 247 -2.17 -5.97 -0.65
CA GLY A 247 -3.58 -6.33 -0.66
C GLY A 247 -4.30 -5.96 0.65
N ARG A 248 -3.71 -6.29 1.80
CA ARG A 248 -4.28 -5.96 3.11
C ARG A 248 -4.26 -4.45 3.39
N PRO A 249 -3.15 -3.72 3.16
CA PRO A 249 -3.13 -2.26 3.24
C PRO A 249 -4.18 -1.59 2.36
N LEU A 250 -4.31 -2.03 1.12
CA LEU A 250 -5.30 -1.50 0.17
C LEU A 250 -6.72 -1.71 0.67
N ALA A 251 -7.06 -2.91 1.15
CA ALA A 251 -8.39 -3.19 1.71
C ALA A 251 -8.71 -2.29 2.90
N ALA A 252 -7.72 -2.01 3.76
CA ALA A 252 -7.87 -1.10 4.89
C ALA A 252 -8.08 0.35 4.42
N LEU A 253 -7.28 0.86 3.48
CA LEU A 253 -7.42 2.21 2.93
C LEU A 253 -8.81 2.43 2.32
N LEU A 254 -9.24 1.51 1.46
CA LEU A 254 -10.54 1.62 0.80
C LEU A 254 -11.70 1.55 1.79
N SER A 255 -11.61 0.70 2.82
CA SER A 255 -12.64 0.63 3.86
C SER A 255 -12.63 1.85 4.77
N ASN A 256 -11.47 2.42 5.09
CA ASN A 256 -11.36 3.67 5.83
C ASN A 256 -12.02 4.85 5.10
N ASP A 257 -12.07 4.80 3.76
CA ASP A 257 -12.78 5.77 2.91
C ASP A 257 -14.25 5.41 2.65
N GLY A 258 -14.78 4.41 3.37
CA GLY A 258 -16.21 4.11 3.39
C GLY A 258 -16.64 2.94 2.49
N ALA A 259 -15.74 2.30 1.74
CA ALA A 259 -16.08 1.15 0.93
C ALA A 259 -16.37 -0.10 1.77
N ARG A 260 -17.22 -0.97 1.24
CA ARG A 260 -17.30 -2.37 1.63
C ARG A 260 -16.30 -3.16 0.81
N VAL A 261 -15.32 -3.79 1.45
CA VAL A 261 -14.23 -4.47 0.72
C VAL A 261 -14.21 -5.96 1.02
N PHE A 262 -14.33 -6.78 -0.03
CA PHE A 262 -14.03 -8.21 0.04
C PHE A 262 -12.55 -8.43 -0.26
N SER A 263 -11.82 -8.93 0.70
CA SER A 263 -10.41 -9.32 0.54
C SER A 263 -10.34 -10.82 0.37
N VAL A 264 -10.02 -11.24 -0.85
CA VAL A 264 -9.97 -12.64 -1.28
C VAL A 264 -8.53 -13.12 -1.28
N ASP A 265 -8.28 -14.26 -0.66
CA ASP A 265 -7.00 -14.95 -0.67
C ASP A 265 -7.23 -16.44 -1.00
N ILE A 266 -6.14 -17.23 -1.09
CA ILE A 266 -6.17 -18.63 -1.49
C ILE A 266 -7.17 -19.42 -0.66
N ASP A 267 -7.12 -19.30 0.67
CA ASP A 267 -7.88 -20.14 1.60
C ASP A 267 -9.01 -19.41 2.33
N SER A 268 -9.20 -18.11 2.09
CA SER A 268 -10.15 -17.35 2.90
C SER A 268 -10.64 -16.07 2.23
N ILE A 269 -11.87 -15.71 2.55
CA ILE A 269 -12.47 -14.42 2.21
C ILE A 269 -12.81 -13.72 3.50
N VAL A 270 -12.40 -12.45 3.60
CA VAL A 270 -12.77 -11.57 4.69
C VAL A 270 -13.35 -10.28 4.15
N GLU A 271 -14.23 -9.67 4.90
CA GLU A 271 -14.86 -8.39 4.60
C GLU A 271 -14.27 -7.32 5.50
N PHE A 272 -13.84 -6.21 4.89
CA PHE A 272 -13.43 -5.00 5.59
C PHE A 272 -14.54 -3.97 5.45
N THR A 273 -14.91 -3.35 6.56
CA THR A 273 -15.88 -2.25 6.61
C THR A 273 -15.38 -1.15 7.54
N LYS A 274 -15.75 0.09 7.26
CA LYS A 274 -15.43 1.23 8.13
C LYS A 274 -16.10 1.04 9.49
N ARG A 275 -15.35 1.25 10.57
CA ARG A 275 -15.89 1.26 11.93
C ARG A 275 -16.70 2.54 12.13
N LYS A 276 -17.93 2.42 12.65
CA LYS A 276 -18.76 3.55 13.04
C LYS A 276 -18.47 3.89 14.49
N ASP A 277 -18.39 5.16 14.82
CA ASP A 277 -18.06 5.65 16.17
C ASP A 277 -18.99 5.11 17.28
N ASN A 278 -20.21 4.71 16.92
CA ASN A 278 -21.23 4.20 17.86
C ASN A 278 -21.26 2.65 17.97
N GLU A 279 -20.46 1.90 17.21
CA GLU A 279 -20.49 0.43 17.22
C GLU A 279 -19.63 -0.21 18.33
N GLU A 280 -18.97 0.59 19.17
CA GLU A 280 -18.17 0.06 20.29
C GLU A 280 -19.01 -0.67 21.35
N GLN A 281 -20.29 -0.33 21.47
CA GLN A 281 -21.18 -0.91 22.49
C GLN A 281 -21.76 -2.27 22.09
N ASN A 282 -21.81 -2.64 20.82
CA ASN A 282 -22.49 -3.83 20.30
C ASN A 282 -21.62 -4.80 19.50
N ALA A 283 -20.27 -4.73 19.62
CA ALA A 283 -19.42 -5.71 18.96
C ALA A 283 -19.75 -7.12 19.49
N PRO A 284 -20.01 -8.12 18.61
CA PRO A 284 -20.26 -9.48 19.06
C PRO A 284 -19.06 -9.91 19.92
N THR A 285 -19.32 -10.26 21.15
CA THR A 285 -18.34 -10.80 22.06
C THR A 285 -17.81 -12.10 21.44
N SER A 286 -16.59 -12.05 20.90
CA SER A 286 -15.84 -13.28 20.70
C SER A 286 -15.92 -14.04 22.03
N GLY A 287 -16.14 -15.35 22.03
CA GLY A 287 -16.39 -16.14 23.24
C GLY A 287 -15.29 -16.08 24.32
N TYR A 288 -14.36 -15.14 24.22
CA TYR A 288 -13.32 -14.83 25.20
C TYR A 288 -13.79 -13.67 26.07
N LYS A 289 -13.80 -13.88 27.39
CA LYS A 289 -13.99 -12.78 28.38
C LYS A 289 -12.84 -11.79 28.21
N LYS A 290 -13.17 -10.53 27.91
CA LYS A 290 -12.17 -9.45 27.87
C LYS A 290 -11.53 -9.31 29.25
N SER A 291 -10.23 -9.13 29.31
CA SER A 291 -9.54 -8.83 30.56
C SER A 291 -9.99 -7.47 31.13
N SER A 292 -9.93 -7.30 32.45
CA SER A 292 -10.29 -6.03 33.10
C SER A 292 -9.46 -4.85 32.57
N LYS A 293 -8.19 -5.08 32.20
CA LYS A 293 -7.33 -4.06 31.57
C LYS A 293 -7.83 -3.62 30.20
N VAL A 294 -8.35 -4.55 29.39
CA VAL A 294 -8.94 -4.22 28.08
C VAL A 294 -10.22 -3.42 28.25
N ILE A 295 -11.05 -3.77 29.27
CA ILE A 295 -12.28 -3.02 29.59
C ILE A 295 -11.94 -1.61 30.07
N GLN A 296 -10.92 -1.47 30.95
CA GLN A 296 -10.48 -0.19 31.47
C GLN A 296 -9.92 0.73 30.39
N ALA A 297 -9.10 0.18 29.48
CA ALA A 297 -8.59 0.92 28.32
C ALA A 297 -9.71 1.39 27.37
N HIS A 298 -10.86 0.73 27.36
CA HIS A 298 -12.04 1.16 26.59
C HIS A 298 -12.84 2.29 27.27
N ASN A 299 -12.77 2.38 28.60
CA ASN A 299 -13.52 3.39 29.36
C ASN A 299 -12.75 4.72 29.47
N ASP A 300 -11.44 4.70 29.25
CA ASP A 300 -10.64 5.91 29.20
C ASP A 300 -10.83 6.59 27.83
N ASN A 301 -11.40 7.78 27.79
CA ASN A 301 -11.64 8.56 26.57
C ASN A 301 -10.41 8.81 25.69
N SER A 302 -9.20 8.55 26.21
CA SER A 302 -7.94 8.55 25.44
C SER A 302 -7.77 7.32 24.53
N SER A 303 -8.65 6.32 24.65
CA SER A 303 -8.52 5.00 24.01
C SER A 303 -9.26 4.84 22.67
N ALA A 304 -9.90 5.88 22.16
CA ALA A 304 -10.72 5.82 20.95
C ALA A 304 -10.00 5.25 19.71
N ARG A 305 -8.65 5.26 19.69
CA ARG A 305 -7.85 4.75 18.57
C ARG A 305 -6.99 3.52 18.88
N LEU A 306 -7.23 2.82 19.95
CA LEU A 306 -6.54 1.54 20.24
C LEU A 306 -6.91 0.42 19.25
N ARG A 307 -7.91 0.63 18.43
CA ARG A 307 -8.36 -0.32 17.42
C ARG A 307 -8.25 0.27 16.01
N PRO A 308 -8.00 -0.57 15.00
CA PRO A 308 -8.09 -0.14 13.62
C PRO A 308 -9.42 0.54 13.30
N SER A 309 -9.40 1.52 12.41
CA SER A 309 -10.60 2.27 11.97
C SER A 309 -11.53 1.44 11.10
N HIS A 310 -11.16 0.19 10.80
CA HIS A 310 -11.98 -0.77 10.07
C HIS A 310 -12.26 -2.02 10.92
N ILE A 311 -13.30 -2.74 10.52
CA ILE A 311 -13.68 -4.04 11.07
C ILE A 311 -13.36 -5.09 10.02
N VAL A 312 -12.80 -6.23 10.44
CA VAL A 312 -12.54 -7.37 9.56
C VAL A 312 -13.40 -8.54 10.03
N GLN A 313 -14.20 -9.08 9.13
CA GLN A 313 -15.09 -10.22 9.40
C GLN A 313 -14.82 -11.35 8.41
N ALA A 314 -14.75 -12.58 8.90
CA ALA A 314 -14.65 -13.75 8.01
C ALA A 314 -15.96 -13.97 7.25
N CYS A 315 -15.86 -14.35 5.98
CA CYS A 315 -16.98 -14.63 5.10
C CYS A 315 -16.93 -16.08 4.59
N PRO A 316 -17.09 -17.08 5.46
CA PRO A 316 -16.92 -18.51 5.09
C PRO A 316 -17.98 -19.02 4.09
N TYR A 317 -19.06 -18.27 3.91
CA TYR A 317 -20.15 -18.64 2.98
C TYR A 317 -20.05 -17.96 1.61
N LYS A 318 -19.00 -17.16 1.37
CA LYS A 318 -18.77 -16.51 0.10
C LYS A 318 -17.67 -17.22 -0.69
N ASP A 319 -17.82 -17.20 -1.99
CA ASP A 319 -16.80 -17.57 -2.97
C ASP A 319 -16.34 -16.35 -3.75
N SER A 320 -15.27 -16.52 -4.50
CA SER A 320 -14.69 -15.43 -5.30
C SER A 320 -15.67 -14.91 -6.34
N GLU A 321 -16.49 -15.77 -6.95
CA GLU A 321 -17.50 -15.38 -7.93
C GLU A 321 -18.53 -14.44 -7.33
N SER A 322 -19.10 -14.79 -6.18
CA SER A 322 -20.11 -13.95 -5.51
C SER A 322 -19.57 -12.59 -5.09
N CYS A 323 -18.30 -12.53 -4.68
CA CYS A 323 -17.63 -11.28 -4.35
C CYS A 323 -17.46 -10.40 -5.58
N VAL A 324 -16.93 -10.97 -6.68
CA VAL A 324 -16.70 -10.24 -7.93
C VAL A 324 -18.02 -9.74 -8.52
N ARG A 325 -19.06 -10.59 -8.58
CA ARG A 325 -20.40 -10.19 -9.08
C ARG A 325 -21.06 -9.07 -8.30
N ALA A 326 -20.76 -8.96 -7.02
CA ALA A 326 -21.30 -7.88 -6.18
C ALA A 326 -20.53 -6.56 -6.31
N SER A 327 -19.34 -6.57 -6.92
CA SER A 327 -18.38 -5.46 -6.84
C SER A 327 -18.53 -4.44 -7.95
N ASP A 328 -18.43 -3.15 -7.59
CA ASP A 328 -18.28 -2.03 -8.51
C ASP A 328 -16.83 -1.91 -9.01
N VAL A 329 -15.89 -2.43 -8.22
CA VAL A 329 -14.45 -2.45 -8.55
C VAL A 329 -13.89 -3.81 -8.22
N VAL A 330 -13.08 -4.37 -9.12
CA VAL A 330 -12.35 -5.63 -8.92
C VAL A 330 -10.86 -5.36 -9.12
N ILE A 331 -10.05 -5.67 -8.11
CA ILE A 331 -8.61 -5.41 -8.11
C ILE A 331 -7.88 -6.74 -7.99
N GLY A 332 -7.09 -7.06 -9.02
CA GLY A 332 -6.30 -8.29 -9.11
C GLY A 332 -4.82 -8.04 -8.86
N GLY A 333 -4.21 -8.83 -7.98
CA GLY A 333 -2.79 -8.75 -7.64
C GLY A 333 -2.13 -10.13 -7.48
N VAL A 334 -2.63 -11.15 -8.18
CA VAL A 334 -2.14 -12.53 -8.06
C VAL A 334 -0.94 -12.76 -8.98
N PRO A 335 0.24 -13.09 -8.46
CA PRO A 335 1.45 -13.31 -9.26
C PRO A 335 1.47 -14.73 -9.88
N SER A 336 0.39 -15.08 -10.59
CA SER A 336 0.27 -16.39 -11.26
C SER A 336 -0.37 -16.23 -12.63
N ALA A 337 0.30 -16.73 -13.64
CA ALA A 337 -0.18 -16.73 -15.02
C ALA A 337 -1.46 -17.57 -15.22
N SER A 338 -1.63 -18.61 -14.38
CA SER A 338 -2.80 -19.49 -14.43
C SER A 338 -4.05 -18.92 -13.76
N PHE A 339 -3.90 -17.89 -12.93
CA PHE A 339 -5.05 -17.28 -12.27
C PHE A 339 -5.72 -16.25 -13.19
N LYS A 340 -7.01 -16.42 -13.39
CA LYS A 340 -7.84 -15.49 -14.18
C LYS A 340 -9.18 -15.28 -13.50
N VAL A 341 -9.63 -14.05 -13.47
CA VAL A 341 -11.01 -13.69 -13.12
C VAL A 341 -11.85 -13.79 -14.40
N PRO A 342 -12.85 -14.68 -14.44
CA PRO A 342 -13.71 -14.84 -15.61
C PRO A 342 -14.47 -13.55 -15.91
N THR A 343 -14.49 -13.13 -17.17
CA THR A 343 -15.24 -11.92 -17.62
C THR A 343 -16.73 -12.05 -17.27
N ALA A 344 -17.29 -13.24 -17.30
CA ALA A 344 -18.69 -13.51 -16.95
C ALA A 344 -19.05 -13.21 -15.48
N TRP A 345 -18.07 -13.07 -14.59
CA TRP A 345 -18.28 -12.66 -13.20
C TRP A 345 -18.32 -11.16 -13.02
N ILE A 346 -17.76 -10.41 -13.95
CA ILE A 346 -17.60 -8.96 -13.85
C ILE A 346 -18.93 -8.28 -14.15
N LYS A 347 -19.39 -7.45 -13.23
CA LYS A 347 -20.59 -6.64 -13.39
C LYS A 347 -20.42 -5.63 -14.52
N GLN A 348 -21.48 -5.35 -15.25
CA GLN A 348 -21.44 -4.28 -16.26
C GLN A 348 -21.01 -2.97 -15.62
N ASP A 349 -20.18 -2.20 -16.31
CA ASP A 349 -19.60 -0.93 -15.86
C ASP A 349 -18.67 -1.04 -14.64
N ALA A 350 -18.32 -2.25 -14.21
CA ALA A 350 -17.33 -2.43 -13.14
C ALA A 350 -15.93 -2.03 -13.62
N ILE A 351 -15.16 -1.46 -12.71
CA ILE A 351 -13.77 -1.08 -12.95
C ILE A 351 -12.86 -2.23 -12.53
N CYS A 352 -11.96 -2.63 -13.44
CA CYS A 352 -10.98 -3.68 -13.19
C CYS A 352 -9.58 -3.07 -13.13
N ILE A 353 -8.85 -3.34 -12.05
CA ILE A 353 -7.45 -2.91 -11.90
C ILE A 353 -6.57 -4.15 -11.76
N ASN A 354 -5.51 -4.24 -12.56
CA ASN A 354 -4.48 -5.25 -12.43
C ASN A 354 -3.17 -4.59 -11.98
N PHE A 355 -2.68 -4.93 -10.79
CA PHE A 355 -1.38 -4.46 -10.31
C PHE A 355 -0.31 -5.56 -10.25
N SER A 356 -0.66 -6.78 -10.68
CA SER A 356 0.29 -7.89 -10.84
C SER A 356 1.09 -7.76 -12.14
N SER A 357 2.29 -8.35 -12.17
CA SER A 357 3.03 -8.61 -13.43
C SER A 357 2.26 -9.53 -14.38
N GLU A 358 1.41 -10.40 -13.82
CA GLU A 358 0.57 -11.31 -14.56
C GLU A 358 -0.81 -10.71 -14.85
N LYS A 359 -1.38 -11.03 -16.01
CA LYS A 359 -2.74 -10.60 -16.36
C LYS A 359 -3.75 -11.43 -15.56
N ASN A 360 -4.45 -10.82 -14.61
CA ASN A 360 -5.42 -11.51 -13.75
C ASN A 360 -6.86 -11.53 -14.29
N PHE A 361 -7.13 -10.88 -15.39
CA PHE A 361 -8.46 -10.88 -16.02
C PHE A 361 -8.42 -11.62 -17.36
N GLU A 362 -9.51 -12.31 -17.70
CA GLU A 362 -9.69 -12.83 -19.05
C GLU A 362 -9.81 -11.67 -20.04
N SER A 363 -9.22 -11.86 -21.26
CA SER A 363 -9.22 -10.88 -22.35
C SER A 363 -10.35 -11.14 -23.33
#